data_a2b29e33f29b67e799fab615eb628993
#
_entry.id   a2b29e33f29b67e799fab615eb628993
#
_cell.length_a   1.000
_cell.length_b   1.000
_cell.length_c   1.000
_cell.angle_alpha   90.00
_cell.angle_beta   90.00
_cell.angle_gamma   90.00
#
_symmetry.space_group_name_H-M   'P 1'
#
loop_
_entity.id
_entity.type
_entity.pdbx_description
1 polymer ?
#
loop_
_entity_poly.entity_id
_entity_poly.type
_entity_poly.pdbx_seq_one_letter_code
_entity_poly.pdbx_strand_id
1 'polypeptide(L)'
;MYHQLEITPFLLLAEIIKVGYAVTDTLSNGAYDSTLLKLVLNLKQFGWYRGKIFRPCYRDDGFFFGVAVIHGRRNKVMVDVLVKDLFSDRHFAEDEVVTLHGWVKTVRGSKRVGFIELSDGSTIKHAQIVMQSDLENYAEMTKLPLSSTIKVVGTVVYTPDAKQPLEIHAQEVVLEGASDNDYPLQKKKHSYEYLRTMAHLRPRTNTFYAVFRIRSLAAFAIHQYLQEHGFTYVNTPIITSSDSEGAGEMFRVTTLDMNHLPKTEDGRVDDHEDFFKKETNLTVSGQLPVEAFALALRNVYTFGPAFRAENSHTSRHASEFWMIEPEMAFADLQDTINEAEGLLKYVVQYLLDHAQDELAFLDSAVDDDLLNRLHQTCDEKFAQITYTQAIEELKKAPVDFDVPVSWGLDLQAEHERYLCEQVYKRPTFLTDYPKEIKAFYMRDNEDGKTVAAADLLVPRIGELIGGSQREERQAQLAQKIKDYNLPPEEYQWYLDLRKYGETPHSGYGIGFERLLMYVTGMENIRDVIPYPRTPGNAEF
;
A
#
# COMPACT_ATOMS: atom_id res chain seq x y z
N MET A 1 -14.59 42.47 -38.46
CA MET A 1 -13.34 41.75 -38.26
C MET A 1 -13.10 41.66 -36.75
N TYR A 2 -13.56 40.58 -36.14
CA TYR A 2 -13.31 40.32 -34.73
C TYR A 2 -12.15 39.32 -34.63
N HIS A 3 -10.99 39.77 -34.12
CA HIS A 3 -9.91 38.86 -33.71
C HIS A 3 -10.31 38.24 -32.39
N GLN A 4 -10.57 36.93 -32.38
CA GLN A 4 -10.57 36.08 -31.17
C GLN A 4 -9.14 35.93 -30.67
N LEU A 5 -8.86 36.51 -29.51
CA LEU A 5 -7.68 36.20 -28.73
C LEU A 5 -7.94 34.88 -27.99
N GLU A 6 -7.38 33.79 -28.47
CA GLU A 6 -7.26 32.54 -27.70
C GLU A 6 -6.25 32.74 -26.56
N ILE A 7 -6.76 32.98 -25.36
CA ILE A 7 -5.93 32.96 -24.13
C ILE A 7 -5.70 31.48 -23.78
N THR A 8 -4.50 31.02 -23.94
CA THR A 8 -4.13 29.66 -23.57
C THR A 8 -4.28 29.43 -22.04
N PRO A 9 -4.64 28.22 -21.58
CA PRO A 9 -4.80 27.90 -20.15
C PRO A 9 -3.58 28.26 -19.28
N PHE A 10 -2.39 28.29 -19.86
CA PHE A 10 -1.13 28.69 -19.21
C PHE A 10 -1.06 30.16 -18.81
N LEU A 11 -1.59 31.07 -19.64
CA LEU A 11 -1.63 32.51 -19.33
C LEU A 11 -2.63 32.82 -18.21
N LEU A 12 -3.76 32.09 -18.17
CA LEU A 12 -4.74 32.22 -17.10
C LEU A 12 -4.17 31.74 -15.76
N LEU A 13 -3.42 30.63 -15.75
CA LEU A 13 -2.77 30.09 -14.56
C LEU A 13 -1.67 31.06 -14.04
N ALA A 14 -0.90 31.68 -14.93
CA ALA A 14 0.13 32.65 -14.57
C ALA A 14 -0.45 33.93 -13.95
N GLU A 15 -1.60 34.41 -14.43
CA GLU A 15 -2.29 35.56 -13.84
C GLU A 15 -2.95 35.21 -12.47
N ILE A 16 -3.48 34.00 -12.31
CA ILE A 16 -4.00 33.51 -11.03
C ILE A 16 -2.89 33.40 -9.99
N ILE A 17 -1.71 32.92 -10.38
CA ILE A 17 -0.53 32.82 -9.49
C ILE A 17 -0.04 34.20 -9.09
N LYS A 18 0.04 35.18 -10.00
CA LYS A 18 0.41 36.58 -9.68
C LYS A 18 -0.56 37.24 -8.72
N VAL A 19 -1.87 36.98 -8.84
CA VAL A 19 -2.89 37.47 -7.90
C VAL A 19 -2.71 36.80 -6.53
N GLY A 20 -2.40 35.50 -6.48
CA GLY A 20 -2.09 34.78 -5.25
C GLY A 20 -0.90 35.39 -4.49
N TYR A 21 0.20 35.71 -5.19
CA TYR A 21 1.38 36.34 -4.58
C TYR A 21 1.10 37.77 -4.09
N ALA A 22 0.34 38.57 -4.84
CA ALA A 22 -0.05 39.95 -4.43
C ALA A 22 -0.94 39.95 -3.17
N VAL A 23 -1.81 38.92 -3.00
CA VAL A 23 -2.69 38.77 -1.84
C VAL A 23 -1.90 38.37 -0.58
N THR A 24 -0.91 37.51 -0.71
CA THR A 24 -0.05 37.13 0.44
C THR A 24 0.79 38.28 0.96
N ASP A 25 1.30 39.15 0.07
CA ASP A 25 2.08 40.34 0.46
C ASP A 25 1.23 41.43 1.12
N THR A 26 -0.04 41.56 0.72
CA THR A 26 -0.97 42.57 1.26
C THR A 26 -1.57 42.15 2.61
N LEU A 27 -1.79 40.84 2.85
CA LEU A 27 -2.30 40.31 4.12
C LEU A 27 -1.27 40.37 5.25
N SER A 28 0.02 40.31 4.92
CA SER A 28 1.11 40.48 5.92
C SER A 28 1.23 41.91 6.45
N ASN A 29 0.64 42.89 5.78
CA ASN A 29 0.73 44.33 6.13
C ASN A 29 -0.57 44.96 6.64
N GLY A 30 -1.63 44.20 6.84
CA GLY A 30 -2.86 44.67 7.52
C GLY A 30 -3.70 45.75 6.77
N ALA A 31 -3.50 45.93 5.47
CA ALA A 31 -4.22 46.93 4.68
C ALA A 31 -5.28 46.26 3.75
N TYR A 32 -6.54 46.64 3.92
CA TYR A 32 -7.63 46.28 2.98
C TYR A 32 -7.48 47.09 1.69
N ASP A 33 -7.07 46.45 0.59
CA ASP A 33 -6.95 47.11 -0.69
C ASP A 33 -8.20 46.92 -1.56
N SER A 34 -8.68 48.03 -2.16
CA SER A 34 -9.82 48.10 -3.07
C SER A 34 -9.58 47.38 -4.42
N THR A 35 -8.39 46.89 -4.66
CA THR A 35 -7.95 46.27 -5.92
C THR A 35 -8.63 44.91 -6.14
N LEU A 36 -8.88 44.12 -5.09
CA LEU A 36 -9.60 42.85 -5.17
C LEU A 36 -11.07 43.04 -5.60
N LEU A 37 -11.67 44.08 -5.05
CA LEU A 37 -13.08 44.44 -5.41
C LEU A 37 -13.18 44.88 -6.86
N LYS A 38 -12.19 45.61 -7.38
CA LYS A 38 -12.12 46.03 -8.77
C LYS A 38 -11.90 44.87 -9.73
N LEU A 39 -11.08 43.86 -9.35
CA LEU A 39 -10.86 42.66 -10.16
C LEU A 39 -12.15 41.83 -10.30
N VAL A 40 -12.88 41.64 -9.21
CA VAL A 40 -14.17 40.91 -9.19
C VAL A 40 -15.23 41.64 -9.98
N LEU A 41 -15.24 42.98 -9.96
CA LEU A 41 -16.17 43.83 -10.73
C LEU A 41 -15.84 43.81 -12.24
N ASN A 42 -14.55 43.75 -12.61
CA ASN A 42 -14.14 43.65 -14.00
C ASN A 42 -14.48 42.30 -14.64
N LEU A 43 -14.40 41.22 -13.88
CA LEU A 43 -14.79 39.86 -14.34
C LEU A 43 -16.30 39.77 -14.61
N LYS A 44 -17.13 40.58 -13.94
CA LYS A 44 -18.59 40.70 -14.24
C LYS A 44 -18.88 41.33 -15.59
N GLN A 45 -18.05 42.24 -16.06
CA GLN A 45 -18.25 42.91 -17.36
C GLN A 45 -18.00 42.00 -18.56
N PHE A 46 -17.24 40.90 -18.42
CA PHE A 46 -16.92 39.98 -19.50
C PHE A 46 -17.92 38.83 -19.69
N GLY A 47 -19.07 38.83 -19.03
CA GLY A 47 -20.15 37.85 -19.27
C GLY A 47 -19.83 36.39 -18.87
N TRP A 48 -18.70 36.15 -18.20
CA TRP A 48 -18.18 34.82 -17.84
C TRP A 48 -18.64 34.34 -16.48
N TYR A 49 -19.59 35.01 -15.86
CA TYR A 49 -19.98 34.69 -14.49
C TYR A 49 -21.38 34.08 -14.43
N ARG A 50 -21.50 32.76 -14.52
CA ARG A 50 -22.61 32.01 -13.94
C ARG A 50 -22.07 31.24 -12.70
N GLY A 51 -22.15 31.90 -11.57
CA GLY A 51 -22.50 31.24 -10.31
C GLY A 51 -21.45 30.51 -9.51
N LYS A 52 -20.14 30.84 -9.57
CA LYS A 52 -19.19 30.25 -8.60
C LYS A 52 -18.26 31.30 -8.00
N ILE A 53 -18.27 31.49 -6.68
CA ILE A 53 -17.33 32.33 -5.95
C ILE A 53 -16.37 31.41 -5.21
N PHE A 54 -15.06 31.59 -5.46
CA PHE A 54 -14.02 30.91 -4.70
C PHE A 54 -13.79 31.66 -3.39
N ARG A 55 -13.95 30.99 -2.24
CA ARG A 55 -13.47 31.49 -0.95
C ARG A 55 -12.22 30.72 -0.56
N PRO A 56 -11.10 31.40 -0.29
CA PRO A 56 -9.97 30.76 0.35
C PRO A 56 -10.31 30.53 1.83
N CYS A 57 -10.19 29.29 2.30
CA CYS A 57 -10.18 28.98 3.72
C CYS A 57 -8.73 28.68 4.13
N TYR A 58 -8.26 29.33 5.19
CA TYR A 58 -6.96 29.10 5.81
C TYR A 58 -7.12 28.09 6.94
N ARG A 59 -6.26 27.09 6.98
CA ARG A 59 -6.00 26.25 8.13
C ARG A 59 -4.48 26.10 8.28
N ASP A 60 -4.01 25.81 9.48
CA ASP A 60 -2.58 25.78 9.83
C ASP A 60 -1.74 24.76 9.05
N ASP A 61 -2.34 23.94 8.21
CA ASP A 61 -1.75 22.82 7.48
C ASP A 61 -1.88 22.90 5.93
N GLY A 62 -2.38 24.00 5.33
CA GLY A 62 -2.39 24.17 3.86
C GLY A 62 -3.56 24.95 3.26
N PHE A 63 -3.44 25.22 1.95
CA PHE A 63 -4.44 25.96 1.15
C PHE A 63 -5.46 24.98 0.54
N PHE A 64 -6.75 25.15 0.85
CA PHE A 64 -7.83 24.44 0.17
C PHE A 64 -8.77 25.43 -0.56
N PHE A 65 -9.13 25.10 -1.80
CA PHE A 65 -10.15 25.84 -2.56
C PHE A 65 -11.51 25.15 -2.44
N GLY A 66 -12.43 25.77 -1.73
CA GLY A 66 -13.83 25.36 -1.74
C GLY A 66 -14.63 26.11 -2.83
N VAL A 67 -15.45 25.37 -3.59
CA VAL A 67 -16.36 25.96 -4.58
C VAL A 67 -17.74 26.09 -3.94
N ALA A 68 -18.18 27.33 -3.67
CA ALA A 68 -19.57 27.59 -3.26
C ALA A 68 -20.40 28.03 -4.47
N VAL A 69 -21.54 27.38 -4.70
CA VAL A 69 -22.52 27.77 -5.74
C VAL A 69 -23.59 28.64 -5.09
N ILE A 70 -23.66 29.90 -5.43
CA ILE A 70 -24.71 30.82 -4.92
C ILE A 70 -25.86 30.86 -5.90
N HIS A 71 -27.01 30.29 -5.54
CA HIS A 71 -28.29 30.51 -6.24
C HIS A 71 -29.07 31.63 -5.52
N GLY A 72 -29.42 32.65 -6.25
CA GLY A 72 -30.20 33.78 -5.72
C GLY A 72 -31.64 33.40 -5.42
N ARG A 73 -31.99 33.41 -4.17
CA ARG A 73 -33.19 33.54 -3.34
C ARG A 73 -32.97 32.70 -2.10
N ARG A 74 -32.96 33.31 -0.92
CA ARG A 74 -32.85 32.69 0.42
C ARG A 74 -32.70 31.14 0.45
N ASN A 75 -31.75 30.59 -0.33
CA ASN A 75 -31.48 29.18 -0.37
C ASN A 75 -30.36 28.90 0.66
N LYS A 76 -30.61 28.02 1.60
CA LYS A 76 -29.59 27.37 2.42
C LYS A 76 -28.46 26.96 1.49
N VAL A 77 -27.21 27.30 1.77
CA VAL A 77 -26.05 26.85 1.00
C VAL A 77 -26.01 25.34 1.13
N MET A 78 -26.29 24.62 0.06
CA MET A 78 -26.11 23.17 0.02
C MET A 78 -24.62 22.90 -0.11
N VAL A 79 -24.06 22.15 0.81
CA VAL A 79 -22.64 21.77 0.84
C VAL A 79 -22.52 20.30 0.51
N ASP A 80 -21.79 19.98 -0.56
CA ASP A 80 -21.40 18.60 -0.83
C ASP A 80 -20.41 18.16 0.26
N VAL A 81 -20.71 17.08 0.96
CA VAL A 81 -19.88 16.52 2.04
C VAL A 81 -19.58 15.06 1.79
N LEU A 82 -18.44 14.60 2.30
CA LEU A 82 -18.12 13.18 2.32
C LEU A 82 -18.63 12.55 3.64
N VAL A 83 -18.92 11.25 3.59
CA VAL A 83 -19.34 10.53 4.80
C VAL A 83 -18.31 10.66 5.93
N LYS A 84 -17.00 10.65 5.62
CA LYS A 84 -15.94 10.90 6.63
C LYS A 84 -16.07 12.25 7.33
N ASP A 85 -16.55 13.28 6.63
CA ASP A 85 -16.69 14.63 7.20
C ASP A 85 -17.77 14.67 8.28
N LEU A 86 -18.79 13.79 8.19
CA LEU A 86 -19.84 13.65 9.21
C LEU A 86 -19.30 13.12 10.55
N PHE A 87 -18.20 12.34 10.52
CA PHE A 87 -17.57 11.72 11.68
C PHE A 87 -16.26 12.41 12.08
N SER A 88 -15.93 13.54 11.45
CA SER A 88 -14.78 14.38 11.80
C SER A 88 -15.15 15.38 12.89
N ASP A 89 -14.15 16.15 13.37
CA ASP A 89 -14.34 17.26 14.31
C ASP A 89 -15.13 18.45 13.72
N ARG A 90 -15.57 18.35 12.47
CA ARG A 90 -16.41 19.36 11.84
C ARG A 90 -17.79 19.38 12.52
N HIS A 91 -18.09 20.48 13.18
CA HIS A 91 -19.45 20.73 13.66
C HIS A 91 -20.33 21.24 12.53
N PHE A 92 -21.41 20.52 12.25
CA PHE A 92 -22.50 20.99 11.42
C PHE A 92 -23.45 21.84 12.26
N ALA A 93 -23.95 22.93 11.70
CA ALA A 93 -24.99 23.70 12.37
C ALA A 93 -26.27 22.85 12.52
N GLU A 94 -27.02 23.09 13.57
CA GLU A 94 -28.35 22.48 13.72
C GLU A 94 -29.19 22.81 12.46
N ASP A 95 -29.81 21.81 11.85
CA ASP A 95 -30.52 21.91 10.59
C ASP A 95 -29.68 22.30 9.34
N GLU A 96 -28.36 22.13 9.37
CA GLU A 96 -27.54 22.30 8.17
C GLU A 96 -27.94 21.28 7.09
N VAL A 97 -28.17 21.76 5.87
CA VAL A 97 -28.54 20.91 4.73
C VAL A 97 -27.27 20.51 3.99
N VAL A 98 -27.07 19.21 3.88
CA VAL A 98 -25.91 18.60 3.18
C VAL A 98 -26.35 17.78 1.98
N THR A 99 -25.45 17.62 1.02
CA THR A 99 -25.61 16.71 -0.11
C THR A 99 -24.58 15.60 0.01
N LEU A 100 -25.03 14.35 -0.12
CA LEU A 100 -24.20 13.15 -0.11
C LEU A 100 -24.44 12.34 -1.37
N HIS A 101 -23.41 11.73 -1.91
CA HIS A 101 -23.47 10.73 -2.97
C HIS A 101 -22.88 9.41 -2.45
N GLY A 102 -23.44 8.28 -2.85
CA GLY A 102 -22.87 7.00 -2.40
C GLY A 102 -23.65 5.78 -2.82
N TRP A 103 -23.17 4.64 -2.34
CA TRP A 103 -23.74 3.33 -2.59
C TRP A 103 -24.58 2.85 -1.41
N VAL A 104 -25.74 2.32 -1.74
CA VAL A 104 -26.67 1.70 -0.77
C VAL A 104 -26.04 0.42 -0.21
N LYS A 105 -25.79 0.38 1.09
CA LYS A 105 -25.28 -0.79 1.83
C LYS A 105 -26.40 -1.61 2.42
N THR A 106 -27.41 -0.96 2.99
CA THR A 106 -28.62 -1.61 3.48
C THR A 106 -29.82 -0.69 3.30
N VAL A 107 -30.99 -1.30 3.11
CA VAL A 107 -32.28 -0.61 3.08
C VAL A 107 -33.25 -1.30 4.03
N ARG A 108 -33.96 -0.53 4.82
CA ARG A 108 -35.06 -1.01 5.68
C ARG A 108 -36.21 -0.02 5.59
N GLY A 109 -37.40 -0.48 5.26
CA GLY A 109 -38.60 0.36 5.18
C GLY A 109 -39.75 -0.16 6.05
N SER A 110 -40.55 0.75 6.59
CA SER A 110 -41.83 0.49 7.25
C SER A 110 -42.90 1.32 6.56
N LYS A 111 -44.14 1.33 7.10
CA LYS A 111 -45.20 2.19 6.55
C LYS A 111 -44.99 3.69 6.79
N ARG A 112 -44.12 4.08 7.74
CA ARG A 112 -43.95 5.48 8.17
C ARG A 112 -42.55 6.02 7.97
N VAL A 113 -41.53 5.16 8.13
CA VAL A 113 -40.12 5.57 8.11
C VAL A 113 -39.28 4.51 7.41
N GLY A 114 -38.32 4.94 6.62
CA GLY A 114 -37.30 4.11 5.96
C GLY A 114 -35.91 4.54 6.36
N PHE A 115 -34.96 3.62 6.28
CA PHE A 115 -33.55 3.82 6.62
C PHE A 115 -32.70 3.26 5.49
N ILE A 116 -31.70 4.04 5.07
CA ILE A 116 -30.63 3.60 4.17
C ILE A 116 -29.31 3.79 4.89
N GLU A 117 -28.46 2.76 4.91
CA GLU A 117 -27.03 2.93 5.20
C GLU A 117 -26.31 3.26 3.90
N LEU A 118 -25.68 4.42 3.83
CA LEU A 118 -24.99 4.96 2.67
C LEU A 118 -23.48 4.96 2.91
N SER A 119 -22.72 4.44 1.96
CA SER A 119 -21.26 4.53 1.92
C SER A 119 -20.83 5.27 0.67
N ASP A 120 -19.92 6.22 0.82
CA ASP A 120 -19.27 6.91 -0.30
C ASP A 120 -17.81 6.46 -0.52
N GLY A 121 -17.34 5.49 0.27
CA GLY A 121 -15.97 4.97 0.21
C GLY A 121 -14.92 5.86 0.88
N SER A 122 -15.30 6.99 1.48
CA SER A 122 -14.36 7.89 2.17
C SER A 122 -13.96 7.42 3.57
N THR A 123 -14.78 6.55 4.18
CA THR A 123 -14.55 5.92 5.49
C THR A 123 -15.22 4.55 5.54
N ILE A 124 -14.81 3.71 6.49
CA ILE A 124 -15.48 2.43 6.78
C ILE A 124 -16.85 2.62 7.44
N LYS A 125 -17.09 3.78 8.06
CA LYS A 125 -18.39 4.14 8.64
C LYS A 125 -19.40 4.44 7.55
N HIS A 126 -20.68 4.27 7.85
CA HIS A 126 -21.78 4.54 6.92
C HIS A 126 -22.67 5.67 7.47
N ALA A 127 -23.16 6.55 6.59
CA ALA A 127 -24.16 7.52 6.95
C ALA A 127 -25.53 6.86 7.04
N GLN A 128 -26.27 7.08 8.13
CA GLN A 128 -27.65 6.64 8.25
C GLN A 128 -28.59 7.71 7.68
N ILE A 129 -29.27 7.37 6.60
CA ILE A 129 -30.26 8.22 5.94
C ILE A 129 -31.64 7.84 6.44
N VAL A 130 -32.36 8.80 6.99
CA VAL A 130 -33.74 8.63 7.47
C VAL A 130 -34.70 9.25 6.48
N MET A 131 -35.61 8.44 5.96
CA MET A 131 -36.65 8.84 5.00
C MET A 131 -38.01 8.79 5.65
N GLN A 132 -38.78 9.86 5.58
CA GLN A 132 -40.19 9.86 6.01
C GLN A 132 -41.11 9.42 4.86
N SER A 133 -42.29 8.91 5.20
CA SER A 133 -43.24 8.36 4.20
C SER A 133 -43.88 9.39 3.28
N ASP A 134 -43.70 10.68 3.55
CA ASP A 134 -44.14 11.82 2.70
C ASP A 134 -43.11 12.17 1.62
N LEU A 135 -41.94 11.54 1.61
CA LEU A 135 -40.98 11.67 0.51
C LEU A 135 -41.62 11.15 -0.80
N GLU A 136 -41.59 11.94 -1.87
CA GLU A 136 -42.28 11.68 -3.13
C GLU A 136 -42.06 10.27 -3.68
N ASN A 137 -40.80 9.77 -3.64
CA ASN A 137 -40.40 8.46 -4.14
C ASN A 137 -40.12 7.42 -3.02
N TYR A 138 -40.69 7.62 -1.83
CA TYR A 138 -40.48 6.75 -0.66
C TYR A 138 -40.64 5.26 -0.96
N ALA A 139 -41.71 4.88 -1.65
CA ALA A 139 -42.04 3.50 -1.95
C ALA A 139 -41.00 2.81 -2.85
N GLU A 140 -40.33 3.58 -3.71
CA GLU A 140 -39.24 3.12 -4.56
C GLU A 140 -37.94 3.03 -3.76
N MET A 141 -37.57 4.08 -3.03
CA MET A 141 -36.32 4.15 -2.26
C MET A 141 -36.22 3.07 -1.17
N THR A 142 -37.35 2.68 -0.58
CA THR A 142 -37.38 1.59 0.41
C THR A 142 -37.21 0.18 -0.18
N LYS A 143 -37.14 0.03 -1.50
CA LYS A 143 -36.96 -1.23 -2.21
C LYS A 143 -35.70 -1.28 -3.08
N LEU A 144 -34.82 -0.29 -2.95
CA LEU A 144 -33.59 -0.22 -3.74
C LEU A 144 -32.75 -1.49 -3.53
N PRO A 145 -32.24 -2.09 -4.62
CA PRO A 145 -31.22 -3.13 -4.52
C PRO A 145 -29.94 -2.60 -3.85
N LEU A 146 -29.24 -3.47 -3.17
CA LEU A 146 -27.93 -3.16 -2.60
C LEU A 146 -26.96 -2.72 -3.72
N SER A 147 -26.05 -1.82 -3.40
CA SER A 147 -25.09 -1.24 -4.34
C SER A 147 -25.67 -0.27 -5.38
N SER A 148 -26.98 0.03 -5.35
CA SER A 148 -27.49 1.17 -6.11
C SER A 148 -26.81 2.46 -5.65
N THR A 149 -26.59 3.39 -6.58
CA THR A 149 -26.02 4.73 -6.29
C THR A 149 -27.13 5.75 -6.15
N ILE A 150 -27.05 6.54 -5.09
CA ILE A 150 -28.02 7.59 -4.81
C ILE A 150 -27.35 8.91 -4.43
N LYS A 151 -28.02 10.00 -4.75
CA LYS A 151 -27.78 11.32 -4.18
C LYS A 151 -28.82 11.57 -3.09
N VAL A 152 -28.37 12.10 -1.97
CA VAL A 152 -29.22 12.46 -0.83
C VAL A 152 -29.01 13.93 -0.51
N VAL A 153 -30.09 14.70 -0.44
CA VAL A 153 -30.11 16.05 0.14
C VAL A 153 -30.88 15.95 1.45
N GLY A 154 -30.28 16.33 2.56
CA GLY A 154 -30.92 16.18 3.87
C GLY A 154 -30.29 17.03 4.96
N THR A 155 -30.95 17.05 6.09
CA THR A 155 -30.55 17.79 7.27
C THR A 155 -29.74 16.89 8.21
N VAL A 156 -28.62 17.40 8.72
CA VAL A 156 -27.84 16.72 9.77
C VAL A 156 -28.60 16.80 11.10
N VAL A 157 -28.83 15.68 11.74
CA VAL A 157 -29.48 15.54 13.04
C VAL A 157 -28.58 14.76 13.98
N TYR A 158 -28.16 15.37 15.08
CA TYR A 158 -27.37 14.71 16.11
C TYR A 158 -28.22 13.80 16.98
N THR A 159 -27.73 12.58 17.18
CA THR A 159 -28.41 11.52 17.96
C THR A 159 -27.43 10.91 18.97
N PRO A 160 -26.94 11.71 19.98
CA PRO A 160 -25.86 11.28 20.88
C PRO A 160 -26.20 10.04 21.72
N ASP A 161 -27.49 9.81 21.99
CA ASP A 161 -27.97 8.65 22.78
C ASP A 161 -28.27 7.41 21.91
N ALA A 162 -28.17 7.52 20.59
CA ALA A 162 -28.40 6.40 19.68
C ALA A 162 -27.08 5.66 19.37
N LYS A 163 -27.21 4.50 18.71
CA LYS A 163 -26.06 3.70 18.27
C LYS A 163 -25.14 4.49 17.32
N GLN A 164 -25.72 5.38 16.50
CA GLN A 164 -25.00 6.28 15.61
C GLN A 164 -25.08 7.71 16.16
N PRO A 165 -23.98 8.48 16.12
CA PRO A 165 -23.92 9.81 16.73
C PRO A 165 -24.74 10.86 15.97
N LEU A 166 -25.07 10.61 14.72
CA LEU A 166 -25.85 11.48 13.85
C LEU A 166 -26.59 10.68 12.75
N GLU A 167 -27.60 11.33 12.21
CA GLU A 167 -28.41 10.84 11.07
C GLU A 167 -28.61 11.96 10.05
N ILE A 168 -28.90 11.61 8.80
CA ILE A 168 -29.30 12.54 7.75
C ILE A 168 -30.78 12.37 7.48
N HIS A 169 -31.60 13.35 7.88
CA HIS A 169 -33.00 13.36 7.58
C HIS A 169 -33.22 13.84 6.14
N ALA A 170 -33.56 12.91 5.25
CA ALA A 170 -33.65 13.16 3.81
C ALA A 170 -34.80 14.12 3.47
N GLN A 171 -34.50 15.14 2.70
CA GLN A 171 -35.45 16.03 2.04
C GLN A 171 -35.66 15.62 0.59
N GLU A 172 -34.63 15.08 -0.05
CA GLU A 172 -34.64 14.56 -1.42
C GLU A 172 -33.72 13.34 -1.48
N VAL A 173 -34.16 12.29 -2.16
CA VAL A 173 -33.32 11.14 -2.54
C VAL A 173 -33.49 10.88 -4.03
N VAL A 174 -32.40 10.87 -4.77
CA VAL A 174 -32.40 10.66 -6.22
C VAL A 174 -31.63 9.38 -6.52
N LEU A 175 -32.23 8.46 -7.26
CA LEU A 175 -31.54 7.31 -7.81
C LEU A 175 -30.67 7.76 -8.98
N GLU A 176 -29.34 7.61 -8.85
CA GLU A 176 -28.36 7.93 -9.89
C GLU A 176 -27.97 6.72 -10.73
N GLY A 177 -27.98 5.54 -10.13
CA GLY A 177 -27.70 4.28 -10.83
C GLY A 177 -28.31 3.08 -10.10
N ALA A 178 -29.19 2.37 -10.79
CA ALA A 178 -29.79 1.15 -10.25
C ALA A 178 -28.78 -0.01 -10.29
N SER A 179 -28.78 -0.82 -9.23
CA SER A 179 -28.11 -2.13 -9.21
C SER A 179 -29.12 -3.22 -9.58
N ASP A 180 -28.64 -4.30 -10.17
CA ASP A 180 -29.49 -5.46 -10.46
C ASP A 180 -29.74 -6.29 -9.20
N ASN A 181 -30.84 -7.06 -9.21
CA ASN A 181 -31.25 -7.89 -8.08
C ASN A 181 -30.36 -9.11 -7.86
N ASP A 182 -29.54 -9.48 -8.84
CA ASP A 182 -28.56 -10.57 -8.79
C ASP A 182 -27.19 -10.16 -8.22
N TYR A 183 -27.08 -8.91 -7.74
CA TYR A 183 -25.86 -8.43 -7.09
C TYR A 183 -25.34 -9.45 -6.05
N PRO A 184 -24.10 -9.99 -6.21
CA PRO A 184 -23.68 -11.18 -5.49
C PRO A 184 -23.35 -10.93 -4.01
N LEU A 185 -22.97 -9.68 -3.65
CA LEU A 185 -22.60 -9.32 -2.28
C LEU A 185 -23.83 -8.94 -1.45
N GLN A 186 -24.68 -9.92 -1.20
CA GLN A 186 -25.87 -9.76 -0.38
C GLN A 186 -25.53 -9.65 1.11
N LYS A 187 -26.49 -9.20 1.94
CA LYS A 187 -26.34 -9.03 3.40
C LYS A 187 -26.22 -10.39 4.12
N LYS A 188 -25.11 -11.09 3.91
CA LYS A 188 -24.72 -12.33 4.58
C LYS A 188 -23.20 -12.40 4.69
N LYS A 189 -22.68 -13.24 5.59
CA LYS A 189 -21.23 -13.51 5.64
C LYS A 189 -20.83 -14.28 4.39
N HIS A 190 -19.79 -13.80 3.70
CA HIS A 190 -19.16 -14.46 2.56
C HIS A 190 -17.80 -15.00 3.00
N SER A 191 -17.40 -16.19 2.52
CA SER A 191 -16.05 -16.69 2.74
C SER A 191 -15.04 -15.92 1.86
N TYR A 192 -13.78 -15.88 2.28
CA TYR A 192 -12.73 -15.22 1.50
C TYR A 192 -12.48 -15.95 0.18
N GLU A 193 -12.62 -17.29 0.14
CA GLU A 193 -12.54 -18.09 -1.10
C GLU A 193 -13.59 -17.63 -2.11
N TYR A 194 -14.84 -17.46 -1.68
CA TYR A 194 -15.90 -16.94 -2.54
C TYR A 194 -15.60 -15.52 -3.01
N LEU A 195 -15.09 -14.65 -2.15
CA LEU A 195 -14.77 -13.27 -2.50
C LEU A 195 -13.57 -13.18 -3.47
N ARG A 196 -12.65 -14.16 -3.45
CA ARG A 196 -11.57 -14.25 -4.45
C ARG A 196 -12.09 -14.49 -5.86
N THR A 197 -13.20 -15.22 -6.03
CA THR A 197 -13.80 -15.46 -7.36
C THR A 197 -14.41 -14.19 -7.98
N MET A 198 -14.53 -13.13 -7.22
CA MET A 198 -15.03 -11.83 -7.66
C MET A 198 -14.16 -10.68 -7.14
N ALA A 199 -12.85 -10.76 -7.40
CA ALA A 199 -11.86 -9.81 -6.91
C ALA A 199 -12.21 -8.34 -7.24
N HIS A 200 -12.87 -8.09 -8.38
CA HIS A 200 -13.34 -6.77 -8.82
C HIS A 200 -14.51 -6.20 -7.98
N LEU A 201 -15.25 -7.03 -7.25
CA LEU A 201 -16.36 -6.59 -6.39
C LEU A 201 -16.02 -6.63 -4.90
N ARG A 202 -15.08 -7.48 -4.47
CA ARG A 202 -14.74 -7.63 -3.04
C ARG A 202 -14.33 -6.35 -2.31
N PRO A 203 -13.74 -5.30 -2.97
CA PRO A 203 -13.47 -4.03 -2.30
C PRO A 203 -14.72 -3.33 -1.73
N ARG A 204 -15.90 -3.72 -2.19
CA ARG A 204 -17.18 -3.20 -1.67
C ARG A 204 -17.58 -3.80 -0.32
N THR A 205 -16.87 -4.83 0.19
CA THR A 205 -17.04 -5.37 1.54
C THR A 205 -16.21 -4.58 2.55
N ASN A 206 -16.64 -4.55 3.82
CA ASN A 206 -15.91 -3.80 4.85
C ASN A 206 -14.51 -4.35 5.10
N THR A 207 -14.34 -5.69 5.08
CA THR A 207 -13.03 -6.32 5.27
C THR A 207 -12.05 -5.87 4.19
N PHE A 208 -12.42 -5.98 2.92
CA PHE A 208 -11.50 -5.60 1.83
C PHE A 208 -11.37 -4.09 1.65
N TYR A 209 -12.38 -3.31 2.02
CA TYR A 209 -12.23 -1.87 2.18
C TYR A 209 -11.10 -1.55 3.18
N ALA A 210 -11.16 -2.12 4.39
CA ALA A 210 -10.16 -1.90 5.44
C ALA A 210 -8.77 -2.35 5.00
N VAL A 211 -8.63 -3.55 4.44
CA VAL A 211 -7.36 -4.10 3.94
C VAL A 211 -6.73 -3.19 2.88
N PHE A 212 -7.49 -2.76 1.87
CA PHE A 212 -6.92 -1.94 0.80
C PHE A 212 -6.70 -0.48 1.21
N ARG A 213 -7.44 0.01 2.19
CA ARG A 213 -7.16 1.31 2.80
C ARG A 213 -5.84 1.27 3.58
N ILE A 214 -5.63 0.23 4.40
CA ILE A 214 -4.38 0.00 5.11
C ILE A 214 -3.22 -0.20 4.13
N ARG A 215 -3.40 -0.96 3.03
CA ARG A 215 -2.39 -1.12 1.98
C ARG A 215 -1.93 0.24 1.43
N SER A 216 -2.86 1.15 1.15
CA SER A 216 -2.54 2.49 0.65
C SER A 216 -1.76 3.33 1.67
N LEU A 217 -2.18 3.32 2.93
CA LEU A 217 -1.53 4.06 4.01
C LEU A 217 -0.15 3.51 4.34
N ALA A 218 0.00 2.18 4.37
CA ALA A 218 1.29 1.53 4.59
C ALA A 218 2.31 1.87 3.49
N ALA A 219 1.89 1.85 2.21
CA ALA A 219 2.77 2.25 1.11
C ALA A 219 3.23 3.71 1.25
N PHE A 220 2.33 4.61 1.61
CA PHE A 220 2.68 6.02 1.86
C PHE A 220 3.64 6.16 3.04
N ALA A 221 3.38 5.48 4.17
CA ALA A 221 4.23 5.51 5.36
C ALA A 221 5.65 5.03 5.08
N ILE A 222 5.81 3.97 4.27
CA ILE A 222 7.12 3.46 3.85
C ILE A 222 7.88 4.52 3.06
N HIS A 223 7.26 5.11 2.05
CA HIS A 223 7.88 6.19 1.28
C HIS A 223 8.24 7.39 2.15
N GLN A 224 7.35 7.79 3.05
CA GLN A 224 7.59 8.92 3.95
C GLN A 224 8.79 8.65 4.85
N TYR A 225 8.82 7.52 5.53
CA TYR A 225 9.92 7.16 6.42
C TYR A 225 11.28 7.19 5.70
N LEU A 226 11.37 6.46 4.58
CA LEU A 226 12.63 6.33 3.85
C LEU A 226 13.11 7.68 3.30
N GLN A 227 12.20 8.51 2.76
CA GLN A 227 12.56 9.86 2.28
C GLN A 227 13.00 10.78 3.43
N GLU A 228 12.33 10.77 4.57
CA GLU A 228 12.70 11.56 5.76
C GLU A 228 14.03 11.10 6.37
N HIS A 229 14.41 9.82 6.19
CA HIS A 229 15.71 9.26 6.61
C HIS A 229 16.80 9.39 5.54
N GLY A 230 16.56 10.17 4.49
CA GLY A 230 17.57 10.50 3.48
C GLY A 230 17.81 9.41 2.44
N PHE A 231 16.88 8.47 2.27
CA PHE A 231 16.94 7.49 1.18
C PHE A 231 16.41 8.07 -0.12
N THR A 232 17.09 7.77 -1.22
CA THR A 232 16.66 8.13 -2.58
C THR A 232 15.87 6.96 -3.20
N TYR A 233 14.67 7.23 -3.70
CA TYR A 233 13.87 6.23 -4.42
C TYR A 233 14.43 5.99 -5.83
N VAL A 234 14.65 4.71 -6.17
CA VAL A 234 15.19 4.28 -7.47
C VAL A 234 14.24 3.25 -8.10
N ASN A 235 13.84 3.47 -9.34
CA ASN A 235 13.10 2.50 -10.13
C ASN A 235 14.07 1.52 -10.81
N THR A 236 14.11 0.30 -10.31
CA THR A 236 14.89 -0.78 -10.92
C THR A 236 14.12 -1.42 -12.09
N PRO A 237 14.81 -2.03 -13.09
CA PRO A 237 14.15 -2.67 -14.21
C PRO A 237 13.27 -3.85 -13.79
N ILE A 238 12.07 -3.94 -14.36
CA ILE A 238 11.17 -5.09 -14.20
C ILE A 238 11.58 -6.23 -15.14
N ILE A 239 12.08 -5.90 -16.33
CA ILE A 239 12.62 -6.86 -17.29
C ILE A 239 14.14 -6.92 -17.10
N THR A 240 14.66 -8.10 -16.84
CA THR A 240 16.07 -8.33 -16.54
C THR A 240 16.62 -9.53 -17.31
N SER A 241 17.94 -9.55 -17.50
CA SER A 241 18.67 -10.75 -17.98
C SER A 241 19.50 -11.39 -16.87
N SER A 242 19.42 -10.91 -15.63
CA SER A 242 20.17 -11.44 -14.49
C SER A 242 19.23 -12.00 -13.44
N ASP A 243 19.56 -13.17 -12.91
CA ASP A 243 18.89 -13.74 -11.74
C ASP A 243 19.57 -13.22 -10.46
N SER A 244 18.88 -12.40 -9.67
CA SER A 244 19.41 -11.83 -8.45
C SER A 244 19.50 -12.83 -7.29
N GLU A 245 18.76 -13.93 -7.32
CA GLU A 245 18.81 -14.97 -6.28
C GLU A 245 19.63 -16.21 -6.69
N GLY A 246 19.93 -16.34 -7.99
CA GLY A 246 20.79 -17.42 -8.52
C GLY A 246 20.11 -18.79 -8.60
N ALA A 247 18.82 -18.90 -8.29
CA ALA A 247 18.03 -20.14 -8.35
C ALA A 247 16.54 -19.86 -8.53
N GLY A 248 16.15 -18.63 -8.90
CA GLY A 248 14.75 -18.24 -9.02
C GLY A 248 14.08 -18.85 -10.25
N GLU A 249 12.90 -19.47 -10.10
CA GLU A 249 12.04 -19.76 -11.24
C GLU A 249 11.46 -18.45 -11.77
N MET A 250 11.99 -17.98 -12.91
CA MET A 250 11.62 -16.70 -13.51
C MET A 250 10.58 -16.87 -14.62
N PHE A 251 9.67 -15.90 -14.73
CA PHE A 251 8.80 -15.79 -15.91
C PHE A 251 9.58 -15.20 -17.07
N ARG A 252 9.66 -15.94 -18.17
CA ARG A 252 10.32 -15.47 -19.39
C ARG A 252 9.51 -14.38 -20.08
N VAL A 253 10.19 -13.33 -20.55
CA VAL A 253 9.65 -12.27 -21.38
C VAL A 253 10.16 -12.44 -22.81
N THR A 254 9.28 -12.68 -23.77
CA THR A 254 9.63 -12.92 -25.17
C THR A 254 8.59 -12.35 -26.12
N THR A 255 9.03 -11.93 -27.31
CA THR A 255 8.18 -11.54 -28.45
C THR A 255 8.20 -12.60 -29.57
N LEU A 256 8.90 -13.72 -29.37
CA LEU A 256 8.93 -14.82 -30.34
C LEU A 256 7.57 -15.50 -30.47
N ASP A 257 7.23 -15.92 -31.70
CA ASP A 257 6.04 -16.76 -31.92
C ASP A 257 6.26 -18.15 -31.30
N MET A 258 5.53 -18.45 -30.23
CA MET A 258 5.61 -19.72 -29.52
C MET A 258 5.28 -20.95 -30.40
N ASN A 259 4.59 -20.77 -31.55
CA ASN A 259 4.31 -21.83 -32.50
C ASN A 259 5.46 -22.06 -33.53
N HIS A 260 6.34 -21.06 -33.69
CA HIS A 260 7.43 -21.07 -34.68
C HIS A 260 8.70 -20.49 -34.05
N LEU A 261 9.20 -21.14 -33.00
CA LEU A 261 10.41 -20.70 -32.31
C LEU A 261 11.64 -20.86 -33.22
N PRO A 262 12.44 -19.80 -33.45
CA PRO A 262 13.73 -19.90 -34.09
C PRO A 262 14.66 -20.78 -33.24
N LYS A 263 15.52 -21.54 -33.90
CA LYS A 263 16.43 -22.47 -33.22
C LYS A 263 17.86 -22.30 -33.72
N THR A 264 18.78 -22.40 -32.78
CA THR A 264 20.22 -22.51 -33.03
C THR A 264 20.55 -23.89 -33.65
N GLU A 265 21.78 -24.07 -34.12
CA GLU A 265 22.24 -25.36 -34.74
C GLU A 265 22.18 -26.52 -33.74
N ASP A 266 22.31 -26.28 -32.45
CA ASP A 266 22.21 -27.28 -31.37
C ASP A 266 20.78 -27.50 -30.85
N GLY A 267 19.78 -26.84 -31.49
CA GLY A 267 18.36 -27.08 -31.26
C GLY A 267 17.75 -26.26 -30.09
N ARG A 268 18.50 -25.40 -29.42
CA ARG A 268 17.99 -24.46 -28.42
C ARG A 268 17.22 -23.31 -29.09
N VAL A 269 16.43 -22.56 -28.32
CA VAL A 269 15.81 -21.32 -28.80
C VAL A 269 16.92 -20.33 -29.17
N ASP A 270 16.79 -19.67 -30.32
CA ASP A 270 17.73 -18.63 -30.74
C ASP A 270 17.24 -17.28 -30.21
N ASP A 271 17.75 -16.87 -29.05
CA ASP A 271 17.39 -15.62 -28.40
C ASP A 271 17.94 -14.39 -29.14
N HIS A 272 18.87 -14.53 -30.09
CA HIS A 272 19.33 -13.42 -30.94
C HIS A 272 18.23 -12.89 -31.87
N GLU A 273 17.22 -13.72 -32.17
CA GLU A 273 16.05 -13.32 -32.95
C GLU A 273 14.94 -12.68 -32.09
N ASP A 274 15.05 -12.70 -30.75
CA ASP A 274 14.10 -12.05 -29.86
C ASP A 274 14.37 -10.53 -29.74
N PHE A 275 13.42 -9.80 -29.17
CA PHE A 275 13.42 -8.34 -29.06
C PHE A 275 14.72 -7.79 -28.44
N PHE A 276 15.15 -8.36 -27.31
CA PHE A 276 16.37 -7.94 -26.60
C PHE A 276 17.64 -8.64 -27.07
N LYS A 277 17.53 -9.55 -28.05
CA LYS A 277 18.63 -10.37 -28.60
C LYS A 277 19.36 -11.23 -27.57
N LYS A 278 18.72 -11.52 -26.48
CA LYS A 278 19.14 -12.41 -25.40
C LYS A 278 17.94 -12.80 -24.56
N GLU A 279 18.07 -13.88 -23.79
CA GLU A 279 17.05 -14.28 -22.84
C GLU A 279 16.77 -13.17 -21.83
N THR A 280 15.49 -12.88 -21.61
CA THR A 280 15.03 -11.90 -20.60
C THR A 280 13.85 -12.43 -19.84
N ASN A 281 13.76 -12.00 -18.59
CA ASN A 281 12.79 -12.49 -17.63
C ASN A 281 12.18 -11.34 -16.83
N LEU A 282 11.06 -11.59 -16.14
CA LEU A 282 10.57 -10.70 -15.10
C LEU A 282 11.45 -10.84 -13.86
N THR A 283 11.78 -9.73 -13.23
CA THR A 283 12.69 -9.69 -12.07
C THR A 283 12.11 -10.40 -10.84
N VAL A 284 12.95 -11.09 -10.09
CA VAL A 284 12.62 -11.68 -8.78
C VAL A 284 12.93 -10.71 -7.62
N SER A 285 13.79 -9.66 -7.86
CA SER A 285 14.20 -8.65 -6.88
C SER A 285 14.88 -7.48 -7.61
N GLY A 286 14.74 -6.28 -7.04
CA GLY A 286 15.46 -5.08 -7.50
C GLY A 286 16.81 -4.86 -6.82
N GLN A 287 17.26 -5.77 -5.94
CA GLN A 287 18.44 -5.59 -5.08
C GLN A 287 19.72 -5.33 -5.89
N LEU A 288 20.14 -6.24 -6.78
CA LEU A 288 21.42 -6.10 -7.46
C LEU A 288 21.53 -4.78 -8.27
N PRO A 289 20.50 -4.37 -9.05
CA PRO A 289 20.53 -3.07 -9.71
C PRO A 289 20.56 -1.88 -8.75
N VAL A 290 19.86 -1.94 -7.61
CA VAL A 290 19.83 -0.80 -6.67
C VAL A 290 21.12 -0.63 -5.90
N GLU A 291 21.91 -1.71 -5.66
CA GLU A 291 23.25 -1.62 -5.07
C GLU A 291 24.17 -0.67 -5.86
N ALA A 292 24.08 -0.66 -7.20
CA ALA A 292 24.86 0.28 -8.02
C ALA A 292 24.56 1.75 -7.68
N PHE A 293 23.32 2.05 -7.35
CA PHE A 293 22.89 3.38 -6.92
C PHE A 293 23.29 3.67 -5.46
N ALA A 294 23.27 2.67 -4.58
CA ALA A 294 23.77 2.82 -3.21
C ALA A 294 25.24 3.24 -3.20
N LEU A 295 26.07 2.63 -4.05
CA LEU A 295 27.48 2.95 -4.18
C LEU A 295 27.77 4.31 -4.86
N ALA A 296 26.74 5.06 -5.23
CA ALA A 296 26.82 6.41 -5.78
C ALA A 296 26.03 7.45 -4.96
N LEU A 297 24.87 7.08 -4.42
CA LEU A 297 23.93 7.98 -3.73
C LEU A 297 23.84 7.72 -2.22
N ARG A 298 24.58 6.76 -1.71
CA ARG A 298 24.70 6.34 -0.30
C ARG A 298 23.51 5.52 0.18
N ASN A 299 22.35 6.13 0.44
CA ASN A 299 21.15 5.45 0.91
C ASN A 299 20.10 5.50 -0.20
N VAL A 300 19.66 4.35 -0.64
CA VAL A 300 18.67 4.22 -1.72
C VAL A 300 17.66 3.15 -1.38
N TYR A 301 16.52 3.17 -2.06
CA TYR A 301 15.58 2.05 -1.99
C TYR A 301 14.83 1.89 -3.31
N THR A 302 14.43 0.67 -3.59
CA THR A 302 13.39 0.39 -4.59
C THR A 302 12.12 -0.07 -3.90
N PHE A 303 10.97 0.26 -4.47
CA PHE A 303 9.67 -0.24 -4.08
C PHE A 303 8.94 -0.61 -5.36
N GLY A 304 9.01 -1.86 -5.74
CA GLY A 304 8.57 -2.33 -7.03
C GLY A 304 8.05 -3.76 -7.04
N PRO A 305 7.43 -4.18 -8.16
CA PRO A 305 6.94 -5.54 -8.32
C PRO A 305 8.09 -6.53 -8.47
N ALA A 306 7.91 -7.71 -7.90
CA ALA A 306 8.74 -8.89 -8.06
C ALA A 306 7.89 -10.07 -8.51
N PHE A 307 8.48 -10.99 -9.26
CA PHE A 307 7.78 -12.10 -9.91
C PHE A 307 8.53 -13.40 -9.68
N ARG A 308 7.84 -14.44 -9.21
CA ARG A 308 8.41 -15.79 -9.05
C ARG A 308 7.47 -16.82 -9.62
N ALA A 309 7.98 -17.64 -10.54
CA ALA A 309 7.21 -18.69 -11.23
C ALA A 309 7.08 -19.99 -10.41
N GLU A 310 7.42 -19.95 -9.13
CA GLU A 310 7.36 -21.09 -8.22
C GLU A 310 5.95 -21.71 -8.18
N ASN A 311 5.87 -23.01 -8.35
CA ASN A 311 4.62 -23.76 -8.24
C ASN A 311 4.23 -24.00 -6.77
N SER A 312 4.05 -22.92 -6.02
CA SER A 312 3.72 -22.96 -4.59
C SER A 312 2.25 -22.62 -4.35
N HIS A 313 1.56 -23.47 -3.60
CA HIS A 313 0.14 -23.32 -3.26
C HIS A 313 -0.08 -22.87 -1.79
N THR A 314 0.94 -22.43 -1.11
CA THR A 314 0.83 -22.00 0.29
C THR A 314 0.03 -20.70 0.43
N SER A 315 -0.35 -20.37 1.65
CA SER A 315 -1.05 -19.12 1.97
C SER A 315 -0.14 -17.87 1.95
N ARG A 316 1.19 -18.05 1.81
CA ARG A 316 2.18 -16.97 1.90
C ARG A 316 2.93 -16.70 0.59
N HIS A 317 2.60 -17.42 -0.51
CA HIS A 317 3.23 -17.25 -1.81
C HIS A 317 2.25 -16.74 -2.86
N ALA A 318 2.70 -15.79 -3.65
CA ALA A 318 2.05 -15.29 -4.85
C ALA A 318 3.11 -15.14 -5.95
N SER A 319 2.70 -15.28 -7.21
CA SER A 319 3.62 -15.19 -8.35
C SER A 319 3.98 -13.74 -8.72
N GLU A 320 3.18 -12.78 -8.26
CA GLU A 320 3.42 -11.34 -8.38
C GLU A 320 3.16 -10.70 -7.02
N PHE A 321 4.14 -9.97 -6.51
CA PHE A 321 4.09 -9.27 -5.23
C PHE A 321 5.01 -8.04 -5.28
N TRP A 322 5.02 -7.23 -4.23
CA TRP A 322 5.85 -6.02 -4.17
C TRP A 322 6.94 -6.14 -3.11
N MET A 323 8.14 -5.70 -3.47
CA MET A 323 9.28 -5.66 -2.56
C MET A 323 9.67 -4.22 -2.24
N ILE A 324 10.02 -3.97 -0.98
CA ILE A 324 10.71 -2.77 -0.51
C ILE A 324 12.14 -3.19 -0.20
N GLU A 325 13.12 -2.61 -0.90
CA GLU A 325 14.51 -3.07 -0.84
C GLU A 325 15.45 -1.87 -0.64
N PRO A 326 15.66 -1.43 0.62
CA PRO A 326 16.64 -0.40 0.97
C PRO A 326 18.06 -0.95 0.91
N GLU A 327 19.02 -0.11 0.43
CA GLU A 327 20.46 -0.38 0.38
C GLU A 327 21.23 0.84 0.89
N MET A 328 22.21 0.59 1.75
CA MET A 328 22.99 1.60 2.45
C MET A 328 24.50 1.38 2.25
N ALA A 329 25.19 2.33 1.63
CA ALA A 329 26.64 2.31 1.58
C ALA A 329 27.25 2.76 2.91
N PHE A 330 28.44 2.23 3.24
CA PHE A 330 29.17 2.45 4.50
C PHE A 330 28.39 1.94 5.74
N ALA A 331 27.59 0.92 5.55
CA ALA A 331 26.75 0.31 6.58
C ALA A 331 27.10 -1.17 6.76
N ASP A 332 27.03 -1.64 7.99
CA ASP A 332 27.21 -3.04 8.36
C ASP A 332 25.86 -3.75 8.62
N LEU A 333 25.93 -5.00 9.08
CA LEU A 333 24.72 -5.78 9.40
C LEU A 333 23.91 -5.14 10.54
N GLN A 334 24.56 -4.53 11.53
CA GLN A 334 23.84 -3.91 12.65
C GLN A 334 23.09 -2.64 12.22
N ASP A 335 23.63 -1.88 11.28
CA ASP A 335 22.95 -0.73 10.68
C ASP A 335 21.67 -1.19 9.96
N THR A 336 21.75 -2.29 9.20
CA THR A 336 20.58 -2.92 8.55
C THR A 336 19.51 -3.32 9.56
N ILE A 337 19.88 -3.97 10.67
CA ILE A 337 18.95 -4.39 11.73
C ILE A 337 18.27 -3.18 12.36
N ASN A 338 19.03 -2.13 12.67
CA ASN A 338 18.49 -0.91 13.28
C ASN A 338 17.52 -0.18 12.34
N GLU A 339 17.84 -0.08 11.04
CA GLU A 339 17.00 0.55 10.04
C GLU A 339 15.70 -0.23 9.81
N ALA A 340 15.79 -1.56 9.69
CA ALA A 340 14.64 -2.44 9.49
C ALA A 340 13.68 -2.39 10.70
N GLU A 341 14.21 -2.39 11.94
CA GLU A 341 13.40 -2.20 13.16
C GLU A 341 12.70 -0.83 13.15
N GLY A 342 13.43 0.23 12.78
CA GLY A 342 12.91 1.59 12.70
C GLY A 342 11.78 1.73 11.69
N LEU A 343 11.97 1.23 10.48
CA LEU A 343 10.95 1.26 9.43
C LEU A 343 9.69 0.50 9.83
N LEU A 344 9.82 -0.73 10.36
CA LEU A 344 8.64 -1.52 10.75
C LEU A 344 7.84 -0.81 11.85
N LYS A 345 8.52 -0.32 12.89
CA LYS A 345 7.87 0.43 13.98
C LYS A 345 7.16 1.69 13.48
N TYR A 346 7.82 2.43 12.59
CA TYR A 346 7.21 3.65 12.03
C TYR A 346 5.95 3.33 11.24
N VAL A 347 5.97 2.32 10.36
CA VAL A 347 4.80 1.94 9.57
C VAL A 347 3.66 1.47 10.45
N VAL A 348 3.94 0.65 11.47
CA VAL A 348 2.92 0.18 12.41
C VAL A 348 2.32 1.37 13.19
N GLN A 349 3.16 2.25 13.73
CA GLN A 349 2.68 3.44 14.46
C GLN A 349 1.85 4.36 13.54
N TYR A 350 2.31 4.58 12.30
CA TYR A 350 1.57 5.38 11.33
C TYR A 350 0.17 4.82 11.07
N LEU A 351 0.03 3.49 10.97
CA LEU A 351 -1.27 2.85 10.79
C LEU A 351 -2.15 2.95 12.04
N LEU A 352 -1.58 2.79 13.23
CA LEU A 352 -2.29 2.99 14.51
C LEU A 352 -2.84 4.43 14.63
N ASP A 353 -2.13 5.42 14.10
CA ASP A 353 -2.55 6.83 14.15
C ASP A 353 -3.57 7.20 13.05
N HIS A 354 -3.48 6.59 11.86
CA HIS A 354 -4.21 7.05 10.66
C HIS A 354 -5.26 6.06 10.12
N ALA A 355 -5.34 4.83 10.67
CA ALA A 355 -6.28 3.78 10.26
C ALA A 355 -7.04 3.16 11.45
N GLN A 356 -7.33 3.97 12.48
CA GLN A 356 -7.92 3.50 13.73
C GLN A 356 -9.23 2.74 13.54
N ASP A 357 -10.14 3.24 12.72
CA ASP A 357 -11.44 2.62 12.46
C ASP A 357 -11.29 1.31 11.69
N GLU A 358 -10.39 1.27 10.68
CA GLU A 358 -10.09 0.09 9.89
C GLU A 358 -9.42 -1.00 10.74
N LEU A 359 -8.44 -0.64 11.56
CA LEU A 359 -7.76 -1.57 12.46
C LEU A 359 -8.70 -2.11 13.54
N ALA A 360 -9.52 -1.26 14.17
CA ALA A 360 -10.52 -1.70 15.14
C ALA A 360 -11.55 -2.67 14.51
N PHE A 361 -11.94 -2.43 13.26
CA PHE A 361 -12.80 -3.36 12.54
C PHE A 361 -12.11 -4.71 12.30
N LEU A 362 -10.83 -4.71 11.85
CA LEU A 362 -10.09 -5.95 11.59
C LEU A 362 -9.79 -6.71 12.87
N ASP A 363 -9.47 -6.02 13.97
CA ASP A 363 -9.29 -6.61 15.30
C ASP A 363 -10.54 -7.37 15.74
N SER A 364 -11.72 -6.80 15.55
CA SER A 364 -12.98 -7.45 15.94
C SER A 364 -13.48 -8.53 14.97
N ALA A 365 -13.12 -8.46 13.68
CA ALA A 365 -13.73 -9.28 12.63
C ALA A 365 -12.80 -10.35 12.04
N VAL A 366 -11.48 -10.19 12.17
CA VAL A 366 -10.47 -11.02 11.53
C VAL A 366 -9.50 -11.65 12.54
N ASP A 367 -8.90 -10.85 13.43
CA ASP A 367 -7.85 -11.29 14.37
C ASP A 367 -7.97 -10.50 15.68
N ASP A 368 -8.55 -11.13 16.71
CA ASP A 368 -8.89 -10.53 18.00
C ASP A 368 -7.70 -10.14 18.90
N ASP A 369 -6.48 -10.38 18.43
CA ASP A 369 -5.21 -9.96 19.07
C ASP A 369 -4.42 -8.95 18.21
N LEU A 370 -5.01 -8.45 17.13
CA LEU A 370 -4.30 -7.60 16.17
C LEU A 370 -3.76 -6.32 16.81
N LEU A 371 -4.61 -5.55 17.46
CA LEU A 371 -4.20 -4.27 18.08
C LEU A 371 -3.16 -4.46 19.17
N ASN A 372 -3.32 -5.48 20.02
CA ASN A 372 -2.34 -5.80 21.08
C ASN A 372 -0.96 -6.10 20.48
N ARG A 373 -0.90 -6.93 19.42
CA ARG A 373 0.34 -7.28 18.72
C ARG A 373 0.98 -6.05 18.04
N LEU A 374 0.21 -5.16 17.44
CA LEU A 374 0.73 -3.95 16.80
C LEU A 374 1.30 -2.98 17.83
N HIS A 375 0.64 -2.77 18.98
CA HIS A 375 1.19 -1.95 20.07
C HIS A 375 2.47 -2.56 20.62
N GLN A 376 2.52 -3.86 20.87
CA GLN A 376 3.73 -4.55 21.32
C GLN A 376 4.90 -4.36 20.34
N THR A 377 4.64 -4.39 19.03
CA THR A 377 5.66 -4.13 18.00
C THR A 377 6.28 -2.74 18.13
N CYS A 378 5.49 -1.72 18.46
CA CYS A 378 5.99 -0.34 18.66
C CYS A 378 6.76 -0.19 19.97
N ASP A 379 6.24 -0.77 21.06
CA ASP A 379 6.71 -0.51 22.42
C ASP A 379 7.99 -1.30 22.79
N GLU A 380 8.14 -2.52 22.25
CA GLU A 380 9.24 -3.40 22.64
C GLU A 380 10.44 -3.27 21.69
N LYS A 381 11.65 -3.41 22.26
CA LYS A 381 12.85 -3.63 21.45
C LYS A 381 12.82 -5.05 20.90
N PHE A 382 13.14 -5.22 19.62
CA PHE A 382 13.20 -6.54 18.98
C PHE A 382 14.32 -7.39 19.59
N ALA A 383 14.08 -8.69 19.69
CA ALA A 383 15.12 -9.62 20.11
C ALA A 383 16.14 -9.82 18.97
N GLN A 384 17.37 -10.13 19.31
CA GLN A 384 18.40 -10.48 18.34
C GLN A 384 19.17 -11.69 18.85
N ILE A 385 19.25 -12.73 18.02
CA ILE A 385 19.96 -13.98 18.32
C ILE A 385 20.66 -14.49 17.07
N THR A 386 21.71 -15.30 17.25
CA THR A 386 22.33 -15.98 16.11
C THR A 386 21.52 -17.20 15.68
N TYR A 387 21.66 -17.62 14.41
CA TYR A 387 21.09 -18.86 13.91
C TYR A 387 21.51 -20.08 14.78
N THR A 388 22.77 -20.14 15.21
CA THR A 388 23.25 -21.23 16.08
C THR A 388 22.48 -21.27 17.41
N GLN A 389 22.25 -20.10 18.04
CA GLN A 389 21.43 -20.01 19.26
C GLN A 389 19.97 -20.41 18.99
N ALA A 390 19.41 -20.01 17.87
CA ALA A 390 18.06 -20.41 17.47
C ALA A 390 17.91 -21.93 17.35
N ILE A 391 18.85 -22.60 16.70
CA ILE A 391 18.90 -24.08 16.63
C ILE A 391 18.97 -24.73 18.02
N GLU A 392 19.74 -24.15 18.95
CA GLU A 392 19.81 -24.65 20.33
C GLU A 392 18.48 -24.51 21.08
N GLU A 393 17.77 -23.39 20.89
CA GLU A 393 16.43 -23.19 21.49
C GLU A 393 15.38 -24.12 20.87
N LEU A 394 15.37 -24.26 19.55
CA LEU A 394 14.46 -25.17 18.85
C LEU A 394 14.64 -26.64 19.28
N LYS A 395 15.89 -27.10 19.52
CA LYS A 395 16.15 -28.46 20.01
C LYS A 395 15.66 -28.72 21.44
N LYS A 396 15.44 -27.65 22.23
CA LYS A 396 14.86 -27.75 23.59
C LYS A 396 13.34 -27.66 23.59
N ALA A 397 12.71 -27.38 22.43
CA ALA A 397 11.27 -27.21 22.33
C ALA A 397 10.52 -28.46 22.78
N PRO A 398 9.47 -28.33 23.60
CA PRO A 398 8.65 -29.45 24.04
C PRO A 398 7.63 -29.91 23.01
N VAL A 399 7.89 -29.65 21.71
CA VAL A 399 7.03 -29.97 20.58
C VAL A 399 7.85 -30.70 19.51
N ASP A 400 7.20 -31.59 18.76
CA ASP A 400 7.78 -32.21 17.58
C ASP A 400 7.47 -31.33 16.36
N PHE A 401 8.50 -30.94 15.63
CA PHE A 401 8.38 -30.22 14.38
C PHE A 401 8.23 -31.20 13.21
N ASP A 402 7.47 -30.80 12.19
CA ASP A 402 7.30 -31.61 10.98
C ASP A 402 8.66 -31.85 10.29
N VAL A 403 9.54 -30.84 10.32
CA VAL A 403 10.91 -30.95 9.82
C VAL A 403 11.89 -30.97 11.01
N PRO A 404 12.67 -32.06 11.21
CA PRO A 404 13.60 -32.20 12.33
C PRO A 404 14.69 -31.13 12.34
N VAL A 405 14.94 -30.54 13.52
CA VAL A 405 15.90 -29.44 13.71
C VAL A 405 17.35 -29.93 13.68
N SER A 406 18.13 -29.41 12.75
CA SER A 406 19.58 -29.61 12.66
C SER A 406 20.31 -28.33 12.26
N TRP A 407 21.58 -28.18 12.61
CA TRP A 407 22.37 -27.06 12.14
C TRP A 407 22.60 -27.17 10.62
N GLY A 408 22.42 -26.10 9.89
CA GLY A 408 22.46 -26.07 8.43
C GLY A 408 21.07 -26.26 7.78
N LEU A 409 20.01 -26.47 8.56
CA LEU A 409 18.64 -26.54 8.07
C LEU A 409 18.16 -25.15 7.63
N ASP A 410 17.56 -25.06 6.46
CA ASP A 410 16.75 -23.90 6.10
C ASP A 410 15.44 -23.91 6.93
N LEU A 411 15.32 -22.95 7.86
CA LEU A 411 14.22 -22.92 8.83
C LEU A 411 12.87 -22.79 8.12
N GLN A 412 11.94 -23.64 8.56
CA GLN A 412 10.57 -23.56 8.05
C GLN A 412 9.72 -22.66 8.94
N ALA A 413 8.59 -22.19 8.40
CA ALA A 413 7.66 -21.30 9.12
C ALA A 413 7.26 -21.76 10.52
N GLU A 414 7.21 -23.07 10.77
CA GLU A 414 6.92 -23.62 12.10
C GLU A 414 8.02 -23.30 13.10
N HIS A 415 9.30 -23.39 12.68
CA HIS A 415 10.48 -23.07 13.48
C HIS A 415 10.54 -21.56 13.78
N GLU A 416 10.37 -20.74 12.74
CA GLU A 416 10.41 -19.28 12.82
C GLU A 416 9.33 -18.75 13.77
N ARG A 417 8.09 -19.21 13.61
CA ARG A 417 6.98 -18.81 14.46
C ARG A 417 7.16 -19.29 15.89
N TYR A 418 7.66 -20.51 16.10
CA TYR A 418 7.96 -21.01 17.44
C TYR A 418 8.94 -20.09 18.17
N LEU A 419 9.99 -19.64 17.51
CA LEU A 419 10.97 -18.73 18.09
C LEU A 419 10.33 -17.39 18.49
N CYS A 420 9.64 -16.70 17.58
CA CYS A 420 9.10 -15.39 17.87
C CYS A 420 7.80 -15.39 18.69
N GLU A 421 7.00 -16.49 18.66
CA GLU A 421 5.73 -16.58 19.40
C GLU A 421 5.89 -17.25 20.78
N GLN A 422 6.74 -18.29 20.92
CA GLN A 422 6.81 -19.09 22.14
C GLN A 422 8.05 -18.78 22.97
N VAL A 423 9.22 -18.58 22.32
CA VAL A 423 10.49 -18.34 23.00
C VAL A 423 10.64 -16.87 23.37
N TYR A 424 10.65 -15.99 22.37
CA TYR A 424 10.95 -14.56 22.58
C TYR A 424 9.70 -13.69 22.75
N LYS A 425 8.55 -14.15 22.28
CA LYS A 425 7.21 -13.52 22.36
C LYS A 425 7.17 -12.09 21.80
N ARG A 426 7.98 -11.82 20.78
CA ARG A 426 8.14 -10.52 20.12
C ARG A 426 8.87 -10.68 18.78
N PRO A 427 8.88 -9.66 17.93
CA PRO A 427 9.71 -9.67 16.73
C PRO A 427 11.17 -9.98 17.08
N THR A 428 11.81 -10.87 16.29
CA THR A 428 13.12 -11.43 16.61
C THR A 428 13.98 -11.49 15.36
N PHE A 429 15.15 -10.83 15.39
CA PHE A 429 16.17 -11.00 14.37
C PHE A 429 16.98 -12.26 14.60
N LEU A 430 17.14 -13.06 13.54
CA LEU A 430 18.10 -14.15 13.47
C LEU A 430 19.28 -13.70 12.60
N THR A 431 20.50 -13.87 13.11
CA THR A 431 21.74 -13.46 12.41
C THR A 431 22.68 -14.62 12.19
N ASP A 432 23.69 -14.41 11.34
CA ASP A 432 24.83 -15.32 11.16
C ASP A 432 24.41 -16.74 10.72
N TYR A 433 23.72 -16.79 9.61
CA TYR A 433 23.23 -18.03 9.00
C TYR A 433 24.36 -18.85 8.36
N PRO A 434 24.22 -20.19 8.28
CA PRO A 434 25.11 -21.03 7.48
C PRO A 434 25.18 -20.54 6.05
N LYS A 435 26.39 -20.43 5.48
CA LYS A 435 26.61 -19.91 4.11
C LYS A 435 25.96 -20.77 3.03
N GLU A 436 25.81 -22.07 3.29
CA GLU A 436 25.28 -23.03 2.33
C GLU A 436 23.79 -22.85 2.02
N ILE A 437 23.05 -22.14 2.90
CA ILE A 437 21.61 -21.92 2.75
C ILE A 437 21.26 -20.45 2.46
N LYS A 438 22.26 -19.61 2.17
CA LYS A 438 22.06 -18.18 1.87
C LYS A 438 22.67 -17.80 0.53
N ALA A 439 22.27 -16.66 -0.03
CA ALA A 439 22.65 -16.23 -1.38
C ALA A 439 24.15 -15.84 -1.50
N PHE A 440 24.66 -15.95 -2.72
CA PHE A 440 26.07 -15.74 -3.06
C PHE A 440 26.62 -14.35 -2.72
N TYR A 441 25.77 -13.32 -2.75
CA TYR A 441 26.17 -11.93 -2.53
C TYR A 441 26.34 -11.54 -1.06
N MET A 442 25.99 -12.39 -0.12
CA MET A 442 26.10 -12.10 1.31
C MET A 442 27.54 -12.23 1.79
N ARG A 443 27.99 -11.34 2.68
CA ARG A 443 29.36 -11.29 3.19
C ARG A 443 29.68 -12.49 4.07
N ASP A 444 30.79 -13.20 3.79
CA ASP A 444 31.28 -14.27 4.63
C ASP A 444 31.83 -13.71 5.95
N ASN A 445 31.41 -14.31 7.08
CA ASN A 445 31.95 -14.05 8.39
C ASN A 445 33.36 -14.65 8.56
N GLU A 446 34.09 -14.15 9.55
CA GLU A 446 35.48 -14.61 9.81
C GLU A 446 35.59 -16.07 10.26
N ASP A 447 34.48 -16.67 10.72
CA ASP A 447 34.41 -18.08 11.14
C ASP A 447 34.49 -19.06 9.94
N GLY A 448 34.34 -18.55 8.71
CA GLY A 448 34.37 -19.32 7.47
C GLY A 448 33.17 -20.25 7.26
N LYS A 449 32.15 -20.20 8.12
CA LYS A 449 30.98 -21.09 8.13
C LYS A 449 29.68 -20.34 7.96
N THR A 450 29.62 -19.08 8.39
CA THR A 450 28.42 -18.28 8.39
C THR A 450 28.57 -17.05 7.50
N VAL A 451 27.44 -16.42 7.20
CA VAL A 451 27.37 -15.14 6.48
C VAL A 451 26.68 -14.09 7.33
N ALA A 452 27.02 -12.82 7.13
CA ALA A 452 26.42 -11.67 7.79
C ALA A 452 25.00 -11.40 7.23
N ALA A 453 24.10 -12.35 7.47
CA ALA A 453 22.68 -12.26 7.15
C ALA A 453 21.86 -11.95 8.39
N ALA A 454 20.70 -11.31 8.22
CA ALA A 454 19.72 -11.09 9.27
C ALA A 454 18.31 -11.23 8.70
N ASP A 455 17.51 -12.11 9.27
CA ASP A 455 16.09 -12.24 8.96
C ASP A 455 15.27 -11.80 10.19
N LEU A 456 14.24 -10.98 9.96
CA LEU A 456 13.30 -10.59 11.01
C LEU A 456 12.10 -11.53 11.00
N LEU A 457 11.90 -12.23 12.10
CA LEU A 457 10.75 -13.08 12.35
C LEU A 457 9.70 -12.32 13.15
N VAL A 458 8.45 -12.40 12.73
CA VAL A 458 7.30 -11.80 13.44
C VAL A 458 6.19 -12.83 13.69
N PRO A 459 5.43 -12.67 14.80
CA PRO A 459 4.31 -13.55 15.11
C PRO A 459 3.31 -13.67 13.94
N ARG A 460 2.70 -14.83 13.78
CA ARG A 460 1.73 -15.19 12.72
C ARG A 460 2.33 -15.37 11.32
N ILE A 461 3.41 -14.69 11.00
CA ILE A 461 4.02 -14.70 9.66
C ILE A 461 5.25 -15.61 9.60
N GLY A 462 6.16 -15.56 10.58
CA GLY A 462 7.52 -16.03 10.46
C GLY A 462 8.40 -14.95 9.84
N GLU A 463 9.23 -15.29 8.86
CA GLU A 463 10.09 -14.34 8.16
C GLU A 463 9.27 -13.25 7.46
N LEU A 464 9.51 -11.98 7.87
CA LEU A 464 8.96 -10.78 7.27
C LEU A 464 10.00 -10.01 6.46
N ILE A 465 11.23 -9.93 6.96
CA ILE A 465 12.35 -9.20 6.38
C ILE A 465 13.53 -10.15 6.26
N GLY A 466 14.18 -10.15 5.09
CA GLY A 466 15.48 -10.78 4.87
C GLY A 466 16.51 -9.74 4.47
N GLY A 467 17.70 -9.77 5.08
CA GLY A 467 18.75 -8.79 4.79
C GLY A 467 20.14 -9.35 5.01
N SER A 468 21.14 -8.58 4.58
CA SER A 468 22.55 -8.93 4.83
C SER A 468 23.48 -7.73 4.63
N GLN A 469 24.66 -7.81 5.22
CA GLN A 469 25.81 -7.11 4.66
C GLN A 469 26.21 -7.79 3.36
N ARG A 470 26.56 -6.99 2.34
CA ARG A 470 26.93 -7.48 1.01
C ARG A 470 28.41 -7.79 0.95
N GLU A 471 28.80 -8.78 0.14
CA GLU A 471 30.20 -9.11 -0.07
C GLU A 471 30.88 -7.98 -0.87
N GLU A 472 31.64 -7.15 -0.19
CA GLU A 472 32.37 -6.02 -0.78
C GLU A 472 33.71 -6.44 -1.38
N ARG A 473 34.29 -7.57 -0.92
CA ARG A 473 35.61 -8.03 -1.37
C ARG A 473 35.50 -8.70 -2.74
N GLN A 474 36.05 -8.04 -3.78
CA GLN A 474 35.92 -8.49 -5.16
C GLN A 474 36.35 -9.96 -5.39
N ALA A 475 37.49 -10.37 -4.82
CA ALA A 475 38.00 -11.73 -5.01
C ALA A 475 37.10 -12.80 -4.41
N GLN A 476 36.54 -12.55 -3.23
CA GLN A 476 35.58 -13.43 -2.56
C GLN A 476 34.28 -13.53 -3.33
N LEU A 477 33.72 -12.40 -3.78
CA LEU A 477 32.51 -12.39 -4.57
C LEU A 477 32.69 -13.16 -5.90
N ALA A 478 33.81 -12.96 -6.59
CA ALA A 478 34.13 -13.68 -7.82
C ALA A 478 34.27 -15.20 -7.59
N GLN A 479 34.78 -15.62 -6.44
CA GLN A 479 34.84 -17.03 -6.09
C GLN A 479 33.44 -17.58 -5.79
N LYS A 480 32.60 -16.85 -5.03
CA LYS A 480 31.22 -17.27 -4.71
C LYS A 480 30.37 -17.43 -5.97
N ILE A 481 30.46 -16.52 -6.95
CA ILE A 481 29.79 -16.65 -8.25
C ILE A 481 30.12 -17.99 -8.92
N LYS A 482 31.39 -18.42 -8.87
CA LYS A 482 31.81 -19.73 -9.41
C LYS A 482 31.29 -20.90 -8.59
N ASP A 483 31.37 -20.81 -7.25
CA ASP A 483 30.95 -21.87 -6.34
C ASP A 483 29.45 -22.14 -6.44
N TYR A 484 28.65 -21.09 -6.76
CA TYR A 484 27.22 -21.19 -7.02
C TYR A 484 26.88 -21.55 -8.48
N ASN A 485 27.90 -21.86 -9.32
CA ASN A 485 27.76 -22.20 -10.74
C ASN A 485 27.00 -21.15 -11.56
N LEU A 486 27.11 -19.87 -11.19
CA LEU A 486 26.53 -18.76 -11.92
C LEU A 486 27.40 -18.38 -13.12
N PRO A 487 26.83 -17.98 -14.28
CA PRO A 487 27.62 -17.59 -15.46
C PRO A 487 28.34 -16.25 -15.19
N PRO A 488 29.69 -16.24 -15.08
CA PRO A 488 30.43 -15.03 -14.65
C PRO A 488 30.23 -13.82 -15.57
N GLU A 489 29.96 -14.06 -16.87
CA GLU A 489 29.70 -13.02 -17.86
C GLU A 489 28.44 -12.20 -17.58
N GLU A 490 27.44 -12.79 -16.96
CA GLU A 490 26.19 -12.11 -16.59
C GLU A 490 26.35 -11.23 -15.35
N TYR A 491 27.36 -11.53 -14.50
CA TYR A 491 27.64 -10.80 -13.27
C TYR A 491 28.89 -9.90 -13.34
N GLN A 492 29.51 -9.76 -14.52
CA GLN A 492 30.69 -8.90 -14.66
C GLN A 492 30.43 -7.46 -14.24
N TRP A 493 29.27 -6.90 -14.60
CA TRP A 493 28.86 -5.57 -14.21
C TRP A 493 28.75 -5.41 -12.67
N TYR A 494 28.31 -6.47 -11.98
CA TYR A 494 28.17 -6.50 -10.53
C TYR A 494 29.55 -6.62 -9.84
N LEU A 495 30.47 -7.38 -10.42
CA LEU A 495 31.87 -7.43 -9.99
C LEU A 495 32.58 -6.08 -10.20
N ASP A 496 32.26 -5.34 -11.26
CA ASP A 496 32.84 -4.02 -11.55
C ASP A 496 32.49 -3.00 -10.44
N LEU A 497 31.36 -3.14 -9.75
CA LEU A 497 31.01 -2.30 -8.60
C LEU A 497 32.04 -2.44 -7.45
N ARG A 498 32.64 -3.62 -7.29
CA ARG A 498 33.70 -3.87 -6.30
C ARG A 498 35.06 -3.47 -6.84
N LYS A 499 35.32 -3.72 -8.11
CA LYS A 499 36.58 -3.38 -8.78
C LYS A 499 36.88 -1.88 -8.75
N TYR A 500 35.87 -1.06 -8.86
CA TYR A 500 35.99 0.41 -8.89
C TYR A 500 35.73 1.07 -7.54
N GLY A 501 35.86 0.33 -6.44
CA GLY A 501 35.76 0.83 -5.07
C GLY A 501 35.08 -0.17 -4.15
N GLU A 502 35.87 -0.96 -3.43
CA GLU A 502 35.35 -1.86 -2.38
C GLU A 502 34.77 -1.04 -1.25
N THR A 503 33.46 -1.05 -1.10
CA THR A 503 32.75 -0.28 -0.07
C THR A 503 31.85 -1.20 0.72
N PRO A 504 32.00 -1.28 2.06
CA PRO A 504 31.02 -1.94 2.90
C PRO A 504 29.62 -1.36 2.63
N HIS A 505 28.66 -2.23 2.38
CA HIS A 505 27.27 -1.83 2.19
C HIS A 505 26.37 -2.98 2.61
N SER A 506 25.14 -2.63 2.96
CA SER A 506 24.17 -3.56 3.51
C SER A 506 22.76 -3.13 3.15
N GLY A 507 21.83 -4.07 3.18
CA GLY A 507 20.44 -3.79 2.88
C GLY A 507 19.54 -4.98 3.21
N TYR A 508 18.25 -4.79 2.99
CA TYR A 508 17.23 -5.79 3.28
C TYR A 508 16.05 -5.69 2.33
N GLY A 509 15.25 -6.74 2.29
CA GLY A 509 14.00 -6.78 1.54
C GLY A 509 12.80 -7.05 2.45
N ILE A 510 11.73 -6.29 2.26
CA ILE A 510 10.42 -6.54 2.88
C ILE A 510 9.44 -6.94 1.79
N GLY A 511 8.82 -8.10 1.91
CA GLY A 511 7.63 -8.45 1.13
C GLY A 511 6.44 -7.61 1.57
N PHE A 512 5.97 -6.69 0.73
CA PHE A 512 4.89 -5.77 1.11
C PHE A 512 3.61 -6.51 1.50
N GLU A 513 3.29 -7.57 0.83
CA GLU A 513 2.12 -8.39 1.14
C GLU A 513 2.24 -9.12 2.47
N ARG A 514 3.44 -9.62 2.84
CA ARG A 514 3.67 -10.21 4.17
C ARG A 514 3.51 -9.16 5.27
N LEU A 515 4.01 -7.94 5.05
CA LEU A 515 3.78 -6.81 5.95
C LEU A 515 2.29 -6.53 6.10
N LEU A 516 1.54 -6.51 5.00
CA LEU A 516 0.09 -6.29 5.04
C LEU A 516 -0.65 -7.42 5.76
N MET A 517 -0.26 -8.67 5.56
CA MET A 517 -0.80 -9.78 6.36
C MET A 517 -0.56 -9.56 7.86
N TYR A 518 0.64 -9.12 8.24
CA TYR A 518 0.99 -8.84 9.63
C TYR A 518 0.14 -7.73 10.25
N VAL A 519 -0.03 -6.59 9.54
CA VAL A 519 -0.75 -5.42 10.06
C VAL A 519 -2.27 -5.47 9.87
N THR A 520 -2.80 -6.47 9.16
CA THR A 520 -4.25 -6.64 8.96
C THR A 520 -4.81 -7.90 9.62
N GLY A 521 -3.96 -8.82 10.08
CA GLY A 521 -4.37 -10.12 10.59
C GLY A 521 -4.85 -11.11 9.52
N MET A 522 -4.74 -10.75 8.22
CA MET A 522 -5.16 -11.65 7.13
C MET A 522 -4.22 -12.85 7.00
N GLU A 523 -4.76 -14.06 6.94
CA GLU A 523 -4.00 -15.31 6.94
C GLU A 523 -3.52 -15.75 5.55
N ASN A 524 -4.02 -15.13 4.49
CA ASN A 524 -3.72 -15.53 3.13
C ASN A 524 -3.30 -14.33 2.27
N ILE A 525 -2.13 -14.43 1.64
CA ILE A 525 -1.56 -13.38 0.80
C ILE A 525 -2.49 -12.92 -0.33
N ARG A 526 -3.35 -13.83 -0.84
CA ARG A 526 -4.37 -13.52 -1.86
C ARG A 526 -5.39 -12.48 -1.40
N ASP A 527 -5.51 -12.28 -0.09
CA ASP A 527 -6.51 -11.39 0.50
C ASP A 527 -5.96 -9.98 0.80
N VAL A 528 -4.66 -9.77 0.61
CA VAL A 528 -4.03 -8.44 0.71
C VAL A 528 -3.56 -7.89 -0.66
N ILE A 529 -3.75 -8.66 -1.74
CA ILE A 529 -3.45 -8.29 -3.12
C ILE A 529 -4.77 -7.96 -3.83
N PRO A 530 -4.90 -6.83 -4.54
CA PRO A 530 -6.14 -6.49 -5.27
C PRO A 530 -6.57 -7.57 -6.26
N TYR A 531 -5.67 -8.02 -7.11
CA TYR A 531 -5.85 -9.07 -8.12
C TYR A 531 -4.70 -10.06 -8.02
N PRO A 532 -4.80 -11.12 -7.17
CA PRO A 532 -3.68 -12.01 -6.91
C PRO A 532 -3.33 -12.86 -8.12
N ARG A 533 -2.02 -13.01 -8.38
CA ARG A 533 -1.44 -13.94 -9.37
C ARG A 533 -0.85 -15.12 -8.64
N THR A 534 -1.35 -16.32 -8.95
CA THR A 534 -0.89 -17.57 -8.33
C THR A 534 -0.99 -18.69 -9.35
N PRO A 535 -0.35 -19.87 -9.14
CA PRO A 535 -0.51 -20.98 -10.05
C PRO A 535 -1.98 -21.26 -10.37
N GLY A 536 -2.31 -21.32 -11.66
CA GLY A 536 -3.66 -21.55 -12.16
C GLY A 536 -4.64 -20.36 -12.04
N ASN A 537 -4.18 -19.18 -11.60
CA ASN A 537 -5.06 -18.01 -11.48
C ASN A 537 -4.38 -16.72 -11.97
N ALA A 538 -4.92 -16.19 -13.06
CA ALA A 538 -4.58 -14.86 -13.60
C ALA A 538 -5.86 -14.12 -14.06
N GLU A 539 -6.98 -14.40 -13.40
CA GLU A 539 -8.28 -13.78 -13.69
C GLU A 539 -8.27 -12.29 -13.35
N PHE A 540 -9.00 -11.49 -14.13
CA PHE A 540 -9.13 -10.02 -14.11
C PHE A 540 -7.90 -9.28 -14.70
#